data_2584c0f3c2b84730b652303a6112b01a
#
_entry.id   2584c0f3c2b84730b652303a6112b01a
#
_cell.length_a   1.000
_cell.length_b   1.000
_cell.length_c   1.000
_cell.angle_alpha   90.00
_cell.angle_beta   90.00
_cell.angle_gamma   90.00
#
_symmetry.space_group_name_H-M   'P 1'
#
loop_
_entity.id
_entity.type
_entity.pdbx_description
1 polymer ?
#
loop_
_entity_poly.entity_id
_entity_poly.type
_entity_poly.pdbx_seq_one_letter_code
_entity_poly.pdbx_strand_id
1 'polypeptide(L)'
;MGDIVDVRSGKDYKHLKSGPIPVYGTGGLMTHVNEALSRDEDAIGIGRKGTIDQPYRLHAPFWTVDTLFYAVPKTGADIEFALSCFLRINWKAKDESTGLPSLSKKVINNTCLLTPNVYEQAQIGAFFQQLDSLITLHQREEVDWLGQT
;
A
#
# COMPACT_ATOMS: atom_id res chain seq x y z
N MET A 1 -5.45 5.46 12.56
CA MET A 1 -4.68 4.55 11.67
C MET A 1 -3.65 3.72 12.45
N GLY A 2 -2.91 4.31 13.37
CA GLY A 2 -1.88 3.60 14.15
C GLY A 2 -2.38 2.41 14.97
N ASP A 3 -3.67 2.28 15.22
CA ASP A 3 -4.25 1.13 15.93
C ASP A 3 -4.36 -0.11 15.03
N ILE A 4 -4.36 0.06 13.72
CA ILE A 4 -4.53 -1.05 12.77
C ILE A 4 -3.27 -1.39 11.97
N VAL A 5 -2.33 -0.45 11.83
CA VAL A 5 -1.07 -0.68 11.12
C VAL A 5 0.14 -0.18 11.90
N ASP A 6 1.26 -0.84 11.67
CA ASP A 6 2.58 -0.41 12.12
C ASP A 6 3.33 0.19 10.93
N VAL A 7 3.58 1.49 10.96
CA VAL A 7 4.26 2.21 9.87
C VAL A 7 5.76 2.13 10.06
N ARG A 8 6.44 1.53 9.07
CA ARG A 8 7.88 1.32 9.08
C ARG A 8 8.55 2.11 7.95
N SER A 9 9.79 2.52 8.19
CA SER A 9 10.57 3.27 7.21
C SER A 9 11.27 2.35 6.21
N GLY A 10 11.25 2.75 4.94
CA GLY A 10 12.13 2.17 3.94
C GLY A 10 13.58 2.60 4.15
N LYS A 11 14.49 1.99 3.41
CA LYS A 11 15.93 2.23 3.51
C LYS A 11 16.56 2.27 2.13
N ASP A 12 17.70 2.95 2.00
CA ASP A 12 18.49 2.90 0.78
C ASP A 12 18.90 1.46 0.44
N TYR A 13 18.89 1.13 -0.83
CA TYR A 13 19.19 -0.22 -1.34
C TYR A 13 20.51 -0.31 -2.09
N LYS A 14 21.20 0.80 -2.34
CA LYS A 14 22.37 0.84 -3.24
C LYS A 14 23.54 -0.02 -2.78
N HIS A 15 23.63 -0.30 -1.48
CA HIS A 15 24.66 -1.17 -0.90
C HIS A 15 24.36 -2.66 -1.06
N LEU A 16 23.16 -3.03 -1.53
CA LEU A 16 22.74 -4.40 -1.70
C LEU A 16 23.16 -4.95 -3.06
N LYS A 17 23.33 -6.26 -3.12
CA LYS A 17 23.62 -6.98 -4.38
C LYS A 17 22.32 -7.32 -5.10
N SER A 18 22.41 -7.59 -6.40
CA SER A 18 21.29 -8.10 -7.18
C SER A 18 20.78 -9.43 -6.63
N GLY A 19 19.48 -9.65 -6.70
CA GLY A 19 18.84 -10.86 -6.20
C GLY A 19 17.38 -10.94 -6.60
N PRO A 20 16.60 -11.83 -5.98
CA PRO A 20 15.20 -12.07 -6.35
C PRO A 20 14.20 -11.16 -5.66
N ILE A 21 14.61 -10.35 -4.69
CA ILE A 21 13.69 -9.55 -3.87
C ILE A 21 13.36 -8.21 -4.55
N PRO A 22 12.07 -7.92 -4.83
CA PRO A 22 11.71 -6.65 -5.46
C PRO A 22 11.90 -5.46 -4.54
N VAL A 23 12.38 -4.35 -5.12
CA VAL A 23 12.53 -3.05 -4.46
C VAL A 23 11.48 -2.11 -4.99
N TYR A 24 10.71 -1.51 -4.09
CA TYR A 24 9.64 -0.59 -4.43
C TYR A 24 9.93 0.84 -4.00
N GLY A 25 9.54 1.78 -4.83
CA GLY A 25 9.52 3.20 -4.55
C GLY A 25 8.11 3.76 -4.70
N THR A 26 7.95 5.08 -4.66
CA THR A 26 6.64 5.73 -4.76
C THR A 26 5.96 5.49 -6.11
N GLY A 27 6.71 5.19 -7.16
CA GLY A 27 6.20 4.89 -8.49
C GLY A 27 6.03 3.39 -8.77
N GLY A 28 6.28 2.51 -7.83
CA GLY A 28 6.19 1.06 -7.99
C GLY A 28 7.55 0.36 -8.02
N LEU A 29 7.63 -0.76 -8.74
CA LEU A 29 8.84 -1.59 -8.82
C LEU A 29 10.01 -0.83 -9.47
N MET A 30 11.17 -0.87 -8.81
CA MET A 30 12.38 -0.21 -9.29
C MET A 30 13.45 -1.19 -9.75
N THR A 31 13.76 -2.20 -8.94
CA THR A 31 14.84 -3.16 -9.18
C THR A 31 14.65 -4.40 -8.30
N HIS A 32 15.65 -5.28 -8.28
CA HIS A 32 15.66 -6.49 -7.44
C HIS A 32 17.00 -6.60 -6.69
N VAL A 33 16.93 -7.02 -5.44
CA VAL A 33 18.09 -7.15 -4.55
C VAL A 33 18.08 -8.50 -3.83
N ASN A 34 19.14 -8.76 -3.05
CA ASN A 34 19.33 -10.04 -2.36
C ASN A 34 18.82 -10.06 -0.91
N GLU A 35 18.30 -8.95 -0.41
CA GLU A 35 17.77 -8.85 0.95
C GLU A 35 16.37 -8.29 0.96
N ALA A 36 15.59 -8.61 2.00
CA ALA A 36 14.25 -8.11 2.21
C ALA A 36 14.17 -7.29 3.50
N LEU A 37 13.41 -6.20 3.48
CA LEU A 37 12.98 -5.50 4.70
C LEU A 37 11.84 -6.25 5.38
N SER A 38 10.93 -6.81 4.57
CA SER A 38 9.89 -7.71 5.05
C SER A 38 9.97 -9.03 4.29
N ARG A 39 10.12 -10.13 5.02
CA ARG A 39 10.20 -11.46 4.42
C ARG A 39 8.84 -12.14 4.31
N ASP A 40 8.00 -11.97 5.33
CA ASP A 40 6.79 -12.77 5.51
C ASP A 40 5.52 -11.94 5.65
N GLU A 41 5.65 -10.65 5.92
CA GLU A 41 4.52 -9.77 6.18
C GLU A 41 4.24 -8.88 4.99
N ASP A 42 3.05 -9.01 4.41
CA ASP A 42 2.55 -8.07 3.42
C ASP A 42 2.29 -6.71 4.07
N ALA A 43 2.32 -5.66 3.27
CA ALA A 43 2.17 -4.32 3.78
C ALA A 43 1.48 -3.40 2.76
N ILE A 44 1.21 -2.18 3.18
CA ILE A 44 0.74 -1.11 2.31
C ILE A 44 1.88 -0.11 2.13
N GLY A 45 2.30 0.08 0.89
CA GLY A 45 3.28 1.11 0.54
C GLY A 45 2.60 2.47 0.49
N ILE A 46 3.18 3.46 1.15
CA ILE A 46 2.73 4.85 1.08
C ILE A 46 3.92 5.79 1.05
N GLY A 47 3.89 6.74 0.12
CA GLY A 47 4.98 7.68 -0.07
C GLY A 47 5.24 8.54 1.15
N ARG A 48 6.51 8.59 1.57
CA ARG A 48 6.99 9.51 2.59
C ARG A 48 7.30 10.89 1.98
N LYS A 49 7.86 10.89 0.77
CA LYS A 49 8.30 12.10 0.10
C LYS A 49 8.13 11.97 -1.42
N GLY A 50 7.59 12.99 -2.05
CA GLY A 50 7.29 12.99 -3.48
C GLY A 50 5.84 12.65 -3.73
N THR A 51 5.54 11.46 -4.22
CA THR A 51 4.17 10.98 -4.43
C THR A 51 3.64 10.36 -3.14
N ILE A 52 2.75 11.07 -2.44
CA ILE A 52 2.23 10.67 -1.12
C ILE A 52 0.79 10.17 -1.15
N ASP A 53 0.12 10.23 -2.28
CA ASP A 53 -1.31 9.98 -2.42
C ASP A 53 -1.67 8.74 -3.26
N GLN A 54 -0.71 7.84 -3.44
CA GLN A 54 -0.91 6.60 -4.21
C GLN A 54 -0.46 5.37 -3.43
N PRO A 55 -1.15 5.04 -2.31
CA PRO A 55 -0.84 3.83 -1.57
C PRO A 55 -1.18 2.58 -2.38
N TYR A 56 -0.38 1.53 -2.20
CA TYR A 56 -0.59 0.26 -2.90
C TYR A 56 -0.11 -0.92 -2.07
N ARG A 57 -0.61 -2.12 -2.39
CA ARG A 57 -0.25 -3.34 -1.69
C ARG A 57 1.15 -3.82 -2.07
N LEU A 58 1.93 -4.19 -1.05
CA LEU A 58 3.24 -4.82 -1.17
C LEU A 58 3.14 -6.27 -0.72
N HIS A 59 3.49 -7.21 -1.61
CA HIS A 59 3.54 -8.63 -1.29
C HIS A 59 4.93 -9.01 -0.82
N ALA A 60 5.03 -9.64 0.35
CA ALA A 60 6.31 -10.14 0.87
C ALA A 60 6.84 -11.30 -0.02
N PRO A 61 8.17 -11.45 -0.14
CA PRO A 61 9.22 -10.59 0.38
C PRO A 61 9.41 -9.32 -0.46
N PHE A 62 9.81 -8.23 0.19
CA PHE A 62 10.08 -6.97 -0.51
C PHE A 62 11.10 -6.09 0.23
N TRP A 63 11.60 -5.09 -0.47
CA TRP A 63 12.37 -3.97 0.05
C TRP A 63 11.72 -2.66 -0.39
N THR A 64 11.70 -1.64 0.46
CA THR A 64 11.24 -0.30 0.11
C THR A 64 12.36 0.72 0.27
N VAL A 65 12.44 1.67 -0.65
CA VAL A 65 13.41 2.77 -0.57
C VAL A 65 13.02 3.77 0.54
N ASP A 66 13.93 4.67 0.88
CA ASP A 66 13.78 5.63 1.98
C ASP A 66 12.63 6.64 1.79
N THR A 67 12.14 6.83 0.56
CA THR A 67 10.98 7.69 0.25
C THR A 67 9.64 6.96 0.30
N LEU A 68 9.63 5.67 0.62
CA LEU A 68 8.42 4.86 0.74
C LEU A 68 8.32 4.21 2.12
N PHE A 69 7.28 4.56 2.87
CA PHE A 69 6.90 3.80 4.07
C PHE A 69 6.22 2.49 3.68
N TYR A 70 6.32 1.51 4.56
CA TYR A 70 5.49 0.31 4.46
C TYR A 70 4.74 0.09 5.77
N ALA A 71 3.43 0.01 5.67
CA ALA A 71 2.52 -0.14 6.80
C ALA A 71 2.08 -1.60 6.91
N VAL A 72 2.52 -2.26 7.97
CA VAL A 72 2.21 -3.67 8.24
C VAL A 72 0.96 -3.75 9.11
N PRO A 73 -0.08 -4.49 8.71
CA PRO A 73 -1.25 -4.67 9.57
C PRO A 73 -0.88 -5.30 10.91
N LYS A 74 -1.40 -4.73 11.99
CA LYS A 74 -1.25 -5.28 13.34
C LYS A 74 -2.10 -6.54 13.49
N THR A 75 -1.77 -7.37 14.50
CA THR A 75 -2.57 -8.55 14.83
C THR A 75 -4.03 -8.17 15.00
N GLY A 76 -4.89 -8.86 14.27
CA GLY A 76 -6.31 -8.58 14.27
C GLY A 76 -6.79 -7.55 13.25
N ALA A 77 -5.92 -6.99 12.42
CA ALA A 77 -6.29 -6.09 11.33
C ALA A 77 -6.21 -6.81 9.97
N ASP A 78 -7.21 -6.57 9.13
CA ASP A 78 -7.24 -7.09 7.76
C ASP A 78 -6.56 -6.13 6.79
N ILE A 79 -5.64 -6.64 5.96
CA ILE A 79 -4.87 -5.81 5.03
C ILE A 79 -5.73 -5.20 3.92
N GLU A 80 -6.73 -5.91 3.44
CA GLU A 80 -7.62 -5.39 2.39
C GLU A 80 -8.48 -4.24 2.91
N PHE A 81 -8.95 -4.37 4.14
CA PHE A 81 -9.66 -3.28 4.81
C PHE A 81 -8.74 -2.08 5.03
N ALA A 82 -7.52 -2.31 5.52
CA ALA A 82 -6.53 -1.26 5.75
C ALA A 82 -6.19 -0.53 4.44
N LEU A 83 -5.97 -1.26 3.35
CA LEU A 83 -5.73 -0.67 2.04
C LEU A 83 -6.91 0.20 1.58
N SER A 84 -8.14 -0.27 1.77
CA SER A 84 -9.34 0.50 1.44
C SER A 84 -9.39 1.82 2.22
N CYS A 85 -9.00 1.80 3.48
CA CYS A 85 -8.90 3.01 4.29
C CYS A 85 -7.84 3.97 3.77
N PHE A 86 -6.64 3.46 3.44
CA PHE A 86 -5.57 4.27 2.87
C PHE A 86 -5.98 4.94 1.56
N LEU A 87 -6.70 4.24 0.70
CA LEU A 87 -7.15 4.76 -0.61
C LEU A 87 -8.22 5.85 -0.48
N ARG A 88 -8.96 5.89 0.62
CA ARG A 88 -10.03 6.88 0.86
C ARG A 88 -9.54 8.19 1.48
N ILE A 89 -8.37 8.18 2.10
CA ILE A 89 -7.85 9.36 2.79
C ILE A 89 -7.26 10.34 1.76
N ASN A 90 -7.55 11.61 1.94
CA ASN A 90 -6.91 12.67 1.16
C ASN A 90 -5.53 12.99 1.76
N TRP A 91 -4.54 12.22 1.38
CA TRP A 91 -3.18 12.37 1.90
C TRP A 91 -2.54 13.71 1.51
N LYS A 92 -2.89 14.28 0.36
CA LYS A 92 -2.39 15.60 -0.04
C LYS A 92 -2.79 16.69 0.92
N ALA A 93 -3.98 16.60 1.52
CA ALA A 93 -4.44 17.55 2.54
C ALA A 93 -3.64 17.44 3.86
N LYS A 94 -2.89 16.35 4.03
CA LYS A 94 -2.06 16.09 5.22
C LYS A 94 -0.57 16.40 4.99
N ASP A 95 -0.22 16.92 3.83
CA ASP A 95 1.13 17.36 3.49
C ASP A 95 1.52 18.55 4.38
N GLU A 96 2.63 18.41 5.10
CA GLU A 96 3.17 19.45 5.99
C GLU A 96 4.33 20.23 5.36
N SER A 97 4.73 19.87 4.14
CA SER A 97 5.88 20.48 3.48
C SER A 97 5.49 21.76 2.76
N THR A 98 6.49 22.64 2.55
CA THR A 98 6.36 23.83 1.71
C THR A 98 6.95 23.63 0.31
N GLY A 99 7.55 22.48 0.07
CA GLY A 99 8.19 22.10 -1.19
C GLY A 99 7.65 20.77 -1.70
N LEU A 100 8.54 19.80 -1.87
CA LEU A 100 8.16 18.45 -2.27
C LEU A 100 7.21 17.82 -1.25
N PRO A 101 6.05 17.31 -1.66
CA PRO A 101 5.08 16.72 -0.73
C PRO A 101 5.71 15.66 0.18
N SER A 102 5.32 15.66 1.45
CA SER A 102 5.83 14.71 2.43
C SER A 102 4.81 14.33 3.49
N LEU A 103 4.91 13.10 3.99
CA LEU A 103 4.15 12.58 5.13
C LEU A 103 5.13 12.12 6.21
N SER A 104 4.67 12.15 7.47
CA SER A 104 5.38 11.56 8.60
C SER A 104 4.63 10.35 9.14
N LYS A 105 5.32 9.47 9.86
CA LYS A 105 4.69 8.37 10.59
C LYS A 105 3.63 8.90 11.56
N LYS A 106 3.91 10.01 12.23
CA LYS A 106 3.01 10.65 13.19
C LYS A 106 1.69 11.03 12.52
N VAL A 107 1.74 11.66 11.35
CA VAL A 107 0.54 12.06 10.59
C VAL A 107 -0.29 10.85 10.20
N ILE A 108 0.35 9.81 9.70
CA ILE A 108 -0.34 8.57 9.32
C ILE A 108 -0.98 7.92 10.55
N ASN A 109 -0.23 7.76 11.64
CA ASN A 109 -0.72 7.15 12.88
C ASN A 109 -1.87 7.91 13.51
N ASN A 110 -1.86 9.23 13.41
CA ASN A 110 -2.89 10.10 14.01
C ASN A 110 -4.13 10.26 13.13
N THR A 111 -4.15 9.69 11.93
CA THR A 111 -5.34 9.70 11.07
C THR A 111 -6.43 8.85 11.68
N CYS A 112 -7.57 9.48 11.98
CA CYS A 112 -8.69 8.82 12.66
C CYS A 112 -9.53 7.99 11.69
N LEU A 113 -9.90 6.79 12.15
CA LEU A 113 -10.77 5.86 11.44
C LEU A 113 -11.78 5.27 12.41
N LEU A 114 -12.97 4.97 11.93
CA LEU A 114 -13.87 4.02 12.60
C LEU A 114 -13.40 2.62 12.23
N THR A 115 -12.85 1.90 13.21
CA THR A 115 -12.32 0.55 13.01
C THR A 115 -13.33 -0.49 13.48
N PRO A 116 -13.96 -1.24 12.54
CA PRO A 116 -14.76 -2.41 12.89
C PRO A 116 -13.87 -3.53 13.46
N ASN A 117 -14.48 -4.59 13.99
CA ASN A 117 -13.72 -5.75 14.46
C ASN A 117 -13.09 -6.50 13.26
N VAL A 118 -12.18 -7.44 13.56
CA VAL A 118 -11.42 -8.20 12.54
C VAL A 118 -12.32 -8.91 11.54
N TYR A 119 -13.39 -9.52 12.03
CA TYR A 119 -14.34 -10.23 11.17
C TYR A 119 -15.03 -9.29 10.19
N GLU A 120 -15.48 -8.13 10.66
CA GLU A 120 -16.10 -7.11 9.83
C GLU A 120 -15.10 -6.51 8.85
N GLN A 121 -13.85 -6.29 9.25
CA GLN A 121 -12.78 -5.83 8.36
C GLN A 121 -12.57 -6.80 7.20
N ALA A 122 -12.48 -8.09 7.48
CA ALA A 122 -12.32 -9.12 6.45
C ALA A 122 -13.51 -9.16 5.49
N GLN A 123 -14.73 -9.00 5.99
CA GLN A 123 -15.93 -8.95 5.15
C GLN A 123 -15.95 -7.72 4.24
N ILE A 124 -15.59 -6.57 4.77
CA ILE A 124 -15.50 -5.32 4.00
C ILE A 124 -14.43 -5.43 2.91
N GLY A 125 -13.25 -5.95 3.25
CA GLY A 125 -12.17 -6.18 2.30
C GLY A 125 -12.55 -7.14 1.18
N ALA A 126 -13.17 -8.27 1.53
CA ALA A 126 -13.66 -9.26 0.57
C ALA A 126 -14.72 -8.67 -0.37
N PHE A 127 -15.62 -7.84 0.16
CA PHE A 127 -16.64 -7.15 -0.64
C PHE A 127 -16.01 -6.25 -1.70
N PHE A 128 -15.00 -5.44 -1.34
CA PHE A 128 -14.31 -4.59 -2.30
C PHE A 128 -13.53 -5.40 -3.34
N GLN A 129 -12.89 -6.48 -2.96
CA GLN A 129 -12.22 -7.37 -3.92
C GLN A 129 -13.22 -7.98 -4.91
N GLN A 130 -14.40 -8.40 -4.46
CA GLN A 130 -15.45 -8.92 -5.34
C GLN A 130 -15.93 -7.86 -6.32
N LEU A 131 -16.13 -6.62 -5.87
CA LEU A 131 -16.50 -5.51 -6.75
C LEU A 131 -15.45 -5.27 -7.83
N ASP A 132 -14.17 -5.21 -7.46
CA ASP A 132 -13.07 -5.02 -8.40
C ASP A 132 -13.01 -6.14 -9.43
N SER A 133 -13.21 -7.40 -9.02
CA SER A 133 -13.25 -8.55 -9.91
C SER A 133 -14.41 -8.49 -10.88
N LEU A 134 -15.60 -8.09 -10.41
CA LEU A 134 -16.80 -7.94 -11.25
C LEU A 134 -16.63 -6.81 -12.27
N ILE A 135 -16.06 -5.68 -11.87
CA ILE A 135 -15.78 -4.56 -12.77
C ILE A 135 -14.80 -4.99 -13.86
N THR A 136 -13.72 -5.67 -13.48
CA THR A 136 -12.72 -6.17 -14.44
C THR A 136 -13.34 -7.17 -15.42
N LEU A 137 -14.17 -8.10 -14.94
CA LEU A 137 -14.83 -9.10 -15.76
C LEU A 137 -15.80 -8.43 -16.75
N HIS A 138 -16.58 -7.47 -16.29
CA HIS A 138 -17.52 -6.73 -17.14
C HIS A 138 -16.78 -5.95 -18.23
N GLN A 139 -15.68 -5.32 -17.92
CA GLN A 139 -14.83 -4.64 -18.90
C GLN A 139 -14.28 -5.60 -19.96
N ARG A 140 -13.89 -6.82 -19.57
CA ARG A 140 -13.46 -7.87 -20.50
C ARG A 140 -14.58 -8.29 -21.45
N GLU A 141 -15.77 -8.50 -20.93
CA GLU A 141 -16.93 -8.87 -21.73
C GLU A 141 -17.26 -7.80 -22.78
N GLU A 142 -17.20 -6.53 -22.42
CA GLU A 142 -17.38 -5.43 -23.36
C GLU A 142 -16.33 -5.43 -24.48
N VAL A 143 -15.06 -5.62 -24.12
CA VAL A 143 -13.97 -5.67 -25.09
C VAL A 143 -14.12 -6.87 -26.02
N ASP A 144 -14.44 -8.05 -25.49
CA ASP A 144 -14.65 -9.26 -26.29
C ASP A 144 -15.81 -9.11 -27.25
N TRP A 145 -16.91 -8.50 -26.80
CA TRP A 145 -18.08 -8.24 -27.63
C TRP A 145 -17.75 -7.27 -28.77
N LEU A 146 -17.02 -6.19 -28.51
CA LEU A 146 -16.56 -5.24 -29.52
C LEU A 146 -15.57 -5.86 -30.51
N GLY A 147 -14.75 -6.81 -30.06
CA GLY A 147 -13.80 -7.53 -30.89
C GLY A 147 -14.43 -8.52 -31.85
N GLN A 148 -15.70 -8.90 -31.66
CA GLN A 148 -16.43 -9.83 -32.54
C GLN A 148 -17.18 -9.13 -33.70
N THR A 149 -17.23 -7.85 -33.65
CA THR A 149 -17.85 -7.04 -34.72
C THR A 149 -16.79 -6.52 -35.68
#